data_68cf7cefb5e714636aaade1357717d34
#
_entry.id   68cf7cefb5e714636aaade1357717d34
#
_cell.length_a   1.000
_cell.length_b   1.000
_cell.length_c   1.000
_cell.angle_alpha   90.00
_cell.angle_beta   90.00
_cell.angle_gamma   90.00
#
_symmetry.space_group_name_H-M   'P 1'
#
loop_
_entity.id
_entity.type
_entity.pdbx_description
1 polymer ?
#
loop_
_entity_poly.entity_id
_entity_poly.type
_entity_poly.pdbx_seq_one_letter_code
_entity_poly.pdbx_strand_id
1 'polypeptide(L)'
;DKVSDRWTIKQLEGWMTGAHFNPTLPSVPQRASRPLKFCGVDYLNKPALAHAMSRHWNDAIVLIFNNDFDNWYKRGFGDEKAPDKMARIHGLAAAYGPQSGIRDRAVSRFIIHMGGHLPLSYKDVRTSLMGMGAMLSHYYERKEKVQQIADMMRSKLPHAWFEEQPNLRPEQMQLRRSLEVVDKVIDRQGPGYGIERVLYELDRGTPCKSPLVADYYVVEMQDLLPAIDAAIPGAQHGTLPMDRHIAAFIATNMKRQMDNEMI
;
A
#
# COMPACT_ATOMS: atom_id res chain seq x y z
N ASP A 1 -10.04 3.90 21.06
CA ASP A 1 -9.72 2.55 20.60
C ASP A 1 -10.85 2.05 19.72
N LYS A 2 -10.79 2.32 18.39
CA LYS A 2 -11.91 2.02 17.48
C LYS A 2 -12.11 0.53 17.21
N VAL A 3 -11.23 -0.33 17.66
CA VAL A 3 -11.39 -1.80 17.58
C VAL A 3 -12.17 -2.31 18.77
N SER A 4 -12.12 -1.61 19.91
CA SER A 4 -12.92 -1.94 21.10
C SER A 4 -14.41 -1.70 20.90
N ASP A 5 -14.78 -0.88 19.89
CA ASP A 5 -16.19 -0.60 19.57
C ASP A 5 -16.87 -1.72 18.77
N ARG A 6 -16.12 -2.74 18.37
CA ARG A 6 -16.66 -3.91 17.69
C ARG A 6 -16.81 -5.06 18.66
N TRP A 7 -17.84 -5.86 18.46
CA TRP A 7 -18.02 -7.08 19.23
C TRP A 7 -16.77 -7.97 19.11
N THR A 8 -16.22 -8.32 20.26
CA THR A 8 -15.16 -9.33 20.33
C THR A 8 -15.78 -10.72 20.13
N ILE A 9 -14.95 -11.72 19.78
CA ILE A 9 -15.39 -13.11 19.65
C ILE A 9 -16.10 -13.56 20.95
N LYS A 10 -15.57 -13.23 22.13
CA LYS A 10 -16.19 -13.54 23.43
C LYS A 10 -17.56 -12.87 23.61
N GLN A 11 -17.74 -11.66 23.12
CA GLN A 11 -19.04 -10.98 23.15
C GLN A 11 -20.04 -11.64 22.21
N LEU A 12 -19.60 -12.07 21.02
CA LEU A 12 -20.44 -12.83 20.09
C LEU A 12 -20.83 -14.18 20.66
N GLU A 13 -19.89 -14.94 21.23
CA GLU A 13 -20.15 -16.21 21.92
C GLU A 13 -21.14 -16.02 23.08
N GLY A 14 -20.91 -14.99 23.91
CA GLY A 14 -21.82 -14.66 24.99
C GLY A 14 -23.24 -14.29 24.51
N TRP A 15 -23.35 -13.52 23.44
CA TRP A 15 -24.60 -13.15 22.80
C TRP A 15 -25.35 -14.39 22.27
N MET A 16 -24.64 -15.31 21.61
CA MET A 16 -25.20 -16.57 21.13
C MET A 16 -25.70 -17.46 22.25
N THR A 17 -25.14 -17.33 23.45
CA THR A 17 -25.58 -18.08 24.67
C THR A 17 -26.59 -17.29 25.52
N GLY A 18 -27.13 -16.18 25.01
CA GLY A 18 -28.17 -15.39 25.65
C GLY A 18 -27.70 -14.24 26.56
N ALA A 19 -26.42 -13.94 26.60
CA ALA A 19 -25.93 -12.77 27.33
C ALA A 19 -26.29 -11.47 26.61
N HIS A 20 -26.78 -10.48 27.35
CA HIS A 20 -27.05 -9.15 26.80
C HIS A 20 -25.80 -8.29 26.85
N PHE A 21 -25.34 -7.87 25.67
CA PHE A 21 -24.28 -6.86 25.52
C PHE A 21 -24.87 -5.61 24.89
N ASN A 22 -24.54 -4.45 25.42
CA ASN A 22 -24.77 -3.16 24.74
C ASN A 22 -23.69 -2.93 23.71
N PRO A 23 -23.97 -3.10 22.41
CA PRO A 23 -22.96 -2.80 21.39
C PRO A 23 -22.66 -1.31 21.38
N THR A 24 -21.38 -0.96 21.40
CA THR A 24 -20.98 0.41 21.14
C THR A 24 -21.25 0.70 19.67
N LEU A 25 -22.09 1.67 19.39
CA LEU A 25 -22.40 2.05 18.02
C LEU A 25 -21.12 2.59 17.34
N PRO A 26 -20.88 2.24 16.08
CA PRO A 26 -19.77 2.82 15.33
C PRO A 26 -19.93 4.34 15.29
N SER A 27 -18.81 5.07 15.43
CA SER A 27 -18.81 6.51 15.33
C SER A 27 -19.37 6.96 13.97
N VAL A 28 -20.39 7.80 13.98
CA VAL A 28 -20.96 8.38 12.77
C VAL A 28 -19.93 9.36 12.19
N PRO A 29 -19.56 9.26 10.90
CA PRO A 29 -18.66 10.23 10.28
C PRO A 29 -19.20 11.64 10.40
N GLN A 30 -18.32 12.59 10.71
CA GLN A 30 -18.68 14.00 10.76
C GLN A 30 -19.28 14.45 9.43
N ARG A 31 -20.40 15.17 9.51
CA ARG A 31 -21.10 15.69 8.32
C ARG A 31 -20.74 17.14 8.07
N ALA A 32 -20.55 17.47 6.81
CA ALA A 32 -20.37 18.83 6.37
C ALA A 32 -21.68 19.65 6.53
N SER A 33 -21.54 20.94 6.75
CA SER A 33 -22.67 21.88 6.81
C SER A 33 -23.45 22.00 5.48
N ARG A 34 -22.76 21.73 4.36
CA ARG A 34 -23.32 21.74 2.99
C ARG A 34 -22.78 20.54 2.21
N PRO A 35 -23.57 19.96 1.30
CA PRO A 35 -23.09 18.89 0.45
C PRO A 35 -22.08 19.41 -0.59
N LEU A 36 -21.17 18.52 -1.00
CA LEU A 36 -20.34 18.69 -2.18
C LEU A 36 -20.86 17.79 -3.28
N LYS A 37 -21.15 18.33 -4.44
CA LYS A 37 -21.60 17.55 -5.60
C LYS A 37 -20.40 17.00 -6.35
N PHE A 38 -20.38 15.65 -6.53
CA PHE A 38 -19.33 14.96 -7.27
C PHE A 38 -19.94 13.81 -8.07
N CYS A 39 -19.66 13.73 -9.39
CA CYS A 39 -20.24 12.74 -10.31
C CYS A 39 -21.77 12.59 -10.18
N GLY A 40 -22.48 13.71 -10.01
CA GLY A 40 -23.94 13.72 -9.93
C GLY A 40 -24.53 13.38 -8.55
N VAL A 41 -23.69 13.04 -7.56
CA VAL A 41 -24.10 12.66 -6.19
C VAL A 41 -23.65 13.74 -5.18
N ASP A 42 -24.47 13.97 -4.16
CA ASP A 42 -24.19 14.90 -3.07
C ASP A 42 -23.52 14.19 -1.89
N TYR A 43 -22.33 14.65 -1.52
CA TYR A 43 -21.53 14.08 -0.43
C TYR A 43 -21.49 15.01 0.78
N LEU A 44 -21.82 14.47 1.95
CA LEU A 44 -21.80 15.19 3.24
C LEU A 44 -20.68 14.74 4.18
N ASN A 45 -19.95 13.68 3.85
CA ASN A 45 -18.86 13.20 4.69
C ASN A 45 -17.61 12.84 3.88
N LYS A 46 -16.45 13.01 4.52
CA LYS A 46 -15.14 12.77 3.90
C LYS A 46 -14.94 11.32 3.41
N PRO A 47 -15.26 10.27 4.20
CA PRO A 47 -15.04 8.88 3.74
C PRO A 47 -15.85 8.49 2.51
N ALA A 48 -17.12 8.91 2.41
CA ALA A 48 -17.94 8.62 1.24
C ALA A 48 -17.42 9.31 -0.03
N LEU A 49 -17.01 10.58 0.10
CA LEU A 49 -16.37 11.29 -1.01
C LEU A 49 -15.04 10.62 -1.40
N ALA A 50 -14.18 10.27 -0.46
CA ALA A 50 -12.92 9.57 -0.73
C ALA A 50 -13.13 8.25 -1.48
N HIS A 51 -14.17 7.48 -1.08
CA HIS A 51 -14.54 6.26 -1.80
C HIS A 51 -14.94 6.55 -3.25
N ALA A 52 -15.77 7.57 -3.48
CA ALA A 52 -16.18 7.97 -4.82
C ALA A 52 -14.97 8.45 -5.65
N MET A 53 -14.09 9.27 -5.08
CA MET A 53 -12.85 9.74 -5.74
C MET A 53 -11.97 8.57 -6.18
N SER A 54 -11.88 7.51 -5.37
CA SER A 54 -11.11 6.32 -5.73
C SER A 54 -11.65 5.59 -6.96
N ARG A 55 -12.92 5.77 -7.31
CA ARG A 55 -13.61 5.15 -8.46
C ARG A 55 -13.67 6.04 -9.68
N HIS A 56 -13.64 7.34 -9.50
CA HIS A 56 -13.74 8.34 -10.56
C HIS A 56 -12.47 9.21 -10.57
N TRP A 57 -11.35 8.57 -10.93
CA TRP A 57 -10.02 9.14 -10.77
C TRP A 57 -9.81 10.46 -11.49
N ASN A 58 -10.19 10.51 -12.79
CA ASN A 58 -10.01 11.73 -13.60
C ASN A 58 -10.88 12.88 -13.10
N ASP A 59 -12.10 12.59 -12.68
CA ASP A 59 -12.99 13.59 -12.08
C ASP A 59 -12.45 14.06 -10.71
N ALA A 60 -11.85 13.15 -9.95
CA ALA A 60 -11.21 13.49 -8.68
C ALA A 60 -10.00 14.43 -8.87
N ILE A 61 -9.20 14.26 -9.93
CA ILE A 61 -8.12 15.19 -10.27
C ILE A 61 -8.68 16.60 -10.52
N VAL A 62 -9.82 16.71 -11.22
CA VAL A 62 -10.46 18.01 -11.47
C VAL A 62 -11.02 18.57 -10.17
N LEU A 63 -11.66 17.74 -9.35
CA LEU A 63 -12.31 18.12 -8.12
C LEU A 63 -11.35 18.77 -7.11
N ILE A 64 -10.20 18.15 -6.83
CA ILE A 64 -9.28 18.62 -5.77
C ILE A 64 -8.61 19.98 -6.06
N PHE A 65 -8.72 20.47 -7.30
CA PHE A 65 -8.27 21.80 -7.71
C PHE A 65 -9.43 22.77 -7.95
N ASN A 66 -10.67 22.39 -7.57
CA ASN A 66 -11.84 23.24 -7.66
C ASN A 66 -12.05 24.00 -6.35
N ASN A 67 -12.45 25.27 -6.45
CA ASN A 67 -12.79 26.12 -5.33
C ASN A 67 -13.93 25.54 -4.45
N ASP A 68 -14.86 24.77 -5.04
CA ASP A 68 -15.96 24.16 -4.29
C ASP A 68 -15.44 23.10 -3.33
N PHE A 69 -14.48 22.26 -3.77
CA PHE A 69 -13.81 21.29 -2.89
C PHE A 69 -13.00 22.00 -1.81
N ASP A 70 -12.25 23.05 -2.18
CA ASP A 70 -11.45 23.85 -1.24
C ASP A 70 -12.32 24.44 -0.13
N ASN A 71 -13.43 25.07 -0.50
CA ASN A 71 -14.38 25.63 0.46
C ASN A 71 -15.06 24.54 1.30
N TRP A 72 -15.50 23.46 0.70
CA TRP A 72 -16.13 22.34 1.40
C TRP A 72 -15.17 21.69 2.42
N TYR A 73 -13.93 21.46 2.00
CA TYR A 73 -12.92 20.84 2.86
C TYR A 73 -12.52 21.74 4.03
N LYS A 74 -12.29 23.04 3.77
CA LYS A 74 -11.83 24.00 4.79
C LYS A 74 -12.94 24.47 5.73
N ARG A 75 -14.15 24.67 5.24
CA ARG A 75 -15.23 25.31 6.00
C ARG A 75 -16.39 24.39 6.36
N GLY A 76 -16.56 23.29 5.62
CA GLY A 76 -17.74 22.44 5.77
C GLY A 76 -17.82 21.69 7.10
N PHE A 77 -16.70 21.49 7.78
CA PHE A 77 -16.60 20.64 8.97
C PHE A 77 -16.26 21.40 10.26
N GLY A 78 -16.10 22.72 10.22
CA GLY A 78 -15.68 23.49 11.38
C GLY A 78 -14.28 23.14 11.91
N ASP A 79 -13.42 22.56 11.07
CA ASP A 79 -12.03 22.19 11.42
C ASP A 79 -11.09 23.35 11.11
N GLU A 80 -10.68 24.10 12.13
CA GLU A 80 -9.78 25.25 11.98
C GLU A 80 -8.42 24.89 11.37
N LYS A 81 -7.99 23.62 11.53
CA LYS A 81 -6.73 23.11 10.97
C LYS A 81 -6.86 22.60 9.53
N ALA A 82 -8.05 22.62 8.95
CA ALA A 82 -8.27 22.10 7.60
C ALA A 82 -7.44 22.82 6.53
N PRO A 83 -7.22 24.15 6.56
CA PRO A 83 -6.35 24.83 5.61
C PRO A 83 -4.90 24.31 5.66
N ASP A 84 -4.34 24.12 6.85
CA ASP A 84 -2.97 23.63 7.04
C ASP A 84 -2.83 22.18 6.57
N LYS A 85 -3.83 21.33 6.88
CA LYS A 85 -3.88 19.93 6.40
C LYS A 85 -3.90 19.85 4.88
N MET A 86 -4.71 20.70 4.24
CA MET A 86 -4.80 20.77 2.79
C MET A 86 -3.48 21.21 2.17
N ALA A 87 -2.87 22.28 2.68
CA ALA A 87 -1.57 22.76 2.24
C ALA A 87 -0.47 21.69 2.41
N ARG A 88 -0.47 20.97 3.54
CA ARG A 88 0.43 19.84 3.78
C ARG A 88 0.25 18.73 2.74
N ILE A 89 -0.99 18.34 2.43
CA ILE A 89 -1.28 17.29 1.43
C ILE A 89 -0.72 17.69 0.06
N HIS A 90 -0.97 18.92 -0.40
CA HIS A 90 -0.43 19.42 -1.66
C HIS A 90 1.10 19.51 -1.64
N GLY A 91 1.68 20.01 -0.56
CA GLY A 91 3.13 20.10 -0.39
C GLY A 91 3.80 18.72 -0.46
N LEU A 92 3.25 17.72 0.24
CA LEU A 92 3.78 16.35 0.19
C LEU A 92 3.57 15.69 -1.18
N ALA A 93 2.49 16.01 -1.89
CA ALA A 93 2.29 15.53 -3.25
C ALA A 93 3.32 16.11 -4.23
N ALA A 94 3.76 17.33 -4.01
CA ALA A 94 4.81 17.97 -4.81
C ALA A 94 6.23 17.50 -4.44
N ALA A 95 6.47 17.17 -3.16
CA ALA A 95 7.80 16.81 -2.66
C ALA A 95 8.31 15.45 -3.16
N TYR A 96 7.41 14.49 -3.45
CA TYR A 96 7.77 13.14 -3.81
C TYR A 96 7.48 12.82 -5.27
N GLY A 97 8.52 12.49 -6.03
CA GLY A 97 8.41 12.04 -7.43
C GLY A 97 8.33 13.18 -8.47
N PRO A 98 8.19 12.84 -9.75
CA PRO A 98 8.24 13.80 -10.85
C PRO A 98 7.03 14.72 -10.91
N GLN A 99 7.21 15.92 -11.49
CA GLN A 99 6.15 16.95 -11.64
C GLN A 99 4.88 16.41 -12.33
N SER A 100 5.04 15.56 -13.33
CA SER A 100 3.91 14.98 -14.08
C SER A 100 2.90 14.19 -13.23
N GLY A 101 3.32 13.68 -12.07
CA GLY A 101 2.48 12.87 -11.18
C GLY A 101 1.90 13.62 -9.97
N ILE A 102 2.09 14.93 -9.84
CA ILE A 102 1.65 15.70 -8.65
C ILE A 102 0.15 15.56 -8.41
N ARG A 103 -0.65 15.66 -9.47
CA ARG A 103 -2.12 15.60 -9.37
C ARG A 103 -2.58 14.23 -8.88
N ASP A 104 -2.04 13.17 -9.44
CA ASP A 104 -2.35 11.79 -9.02
C ASP A 104 -1.96 11.55 -7.56
N ARG A 105 -0.79 12.03 -7.14
CA ARG A 105 -0.34 11.93 -5.75
C ARG A 105 -1.23 12.72 -4.79
N ALA A 106 -1.69 13.89 -5.19
CA ALA A 106 -2.60 14.68 -4.39
C ALA A 106 -3.95 13.96 -4.21
N VAL A 107 -4.54 13.40 -5.27
CA VAL A 107 -5.75 12.58 -5.18
C VAL A 107 -5.56 11.42 -4.19
N SER A 108 -4.49 10.63 -4.34
CA SER A 108 -4.19 9.52 -3.43
C SER A 108 -4.11 9.98 -1.97
N ARG A 109 -3.38 11.06 -1.70
CA ARG A 109 -3.21 11.58 -0.34
C ARG A 109 -4.51 12.10 0.25
N PHE A 110 -5.36 12.75 -0.54
CA PHE A 110 -6.69 13.14 -0.08
C PHE A 110 -7.57 11.94 0.22
N ILE A 111 -7.55 10.89 -0.63
CA ILE A 111 -8.29 9.64 -0.39
C ILE A 111 -7.82 9.00 0.92
N ILE A 112 -6.51 8.90 1.15
CA ILE A 112 -5.93 8.34 2.38
C ILE A 112 -6.37 9.15 3.60
N HIS A 113 -6.21 10.47 3.54
CA HIS A 113 -6.53 11.36 4.65
C HIS A 113 -8.03 11.38 4.99
N MET A 114 -8.90 11.40 3.99
CA MET A 114 -10.35 11.46 4.18
C MET A 114 -10.97 10.09 4.44
N GLY A 115 -10.40 9.03 3.86
CA GLY A 115 -10.97 7.69 3.88
C GLY A 115 -10.44 6.78 4.98
N GLY A 116 -9.26 7.03 5.53
CA GLY A 116 -8.62 6.29 6.62
C GLY A 116 -8.49 4.78 6.41
N HIS A 117 -9.62 4.08 6.28
CA HIS A 117 -9.67 2.61 6.14
C HIS A 117 -9.78 2.13 4.68
N LEU A 118 -9.87 3.05 3.74
CA LEU A 118 -9.98 2.68 2.35
C LEU A 118 -8.68 2.03 1.85
N PRO A 119 -8.78 1.13 0.84
CA PRO A 119 -7.61 0.63 0.14
C PRO A 119 -6.78 1.77 -0.44
N LEU A 120 -5.47 1.57 -0.49
CA LEU A 120 -4.59 2.46 -1.24
C LEU A 120 -5.02 2.50 -2.70
N SER A 121 -5.18 3.71 -3.21
CA SER A 121 -5.62 3.93 -4.59
C SER A 121 -4.64 4.88 -5.29
N TYR A 122 -4.22 4.51 -6.48
CA TYR A 122 -3.40 5.33 -7.35
C TYR A 122 -3.76 5.03 -8.80
N LYS A 123 -4.38 5.97 -9.48
CA LYS A 123 -4.96 5.77 -10.81
C LYS A 123 -5.96 4.61 -10.79
N ASP A 124 -5.70 3.56 -11.54
CA ASP A 124 -6.54 2.35 -11.63
C ASP A 124 -6.03 1.18 -10.76
N VAL A 125 -4.95 1.39 -10.01
CA VAL A 125 -4.47 0.42 -9.01
C VAL A 125 -5.14 0.68 -7.67
N ARG A 126 -5.79 -0.35 -7.12
CA ARG A 126 -6.38 -0.35 -5.78
C ARG A 126 -6.00 -1.61 -5.05
N THR A 127 -5.42 -1.46 -3.87
CA THR A 127 -4.97 -2.60 -3.08
C THR A 127 -5.06 -2.29 -1.60
N SER A 128 -5.33 -3.32 -0.79
CA SER A 128 -5.05 -3.20 0.63
C SER A 128 -3.54 -3.07 0.83
N LEU A 129 -3.13 -2.40 1.88
CA LEU A 129 -1.71 -2.24 2.18
C LEU A 129 -1.01 -3.61 2.28
N MET A 130 -1.64 -4.58 2.93
CA MET A 130 -1.12 -5.94 3.08
C MET A 130 -1.11 -6.76 1.77
N GLY A 131 -1.98 -6.42 0.82
CA GLY A 131 -2.07 -7.12 -0.48
C GLY A 131 -1.14 -6.57 -1.57
N MET A 132 -0.31 -5.59 -1.24
CA MET A 132 0.48 -4.86 -2.22
C MET A 132 1.57 -5.73 -2.87
N GLY A 133 2.21 -6.62 -2.10
CA GLY A 133 3.19 -7.57 -2.60
C GLY A 133 2.56 -8.58 -3.55
N ALA A 134 1.44 -9.19 -3.15
CA ALA A 134 0.70 -10.13 -3.99
C ALA A 134 0.21 -9.48 -5.29
N MET A 135 -0.24 -8.22 -5.22
CA MET A 135 -0.63 -7.46 -6.41
C MET A 135 0.56 -7.19 -7.33
N LEU A 136 1.72 -6.81 -6.79
CA LEU A 136 2.93 -6.62 -7.56
C LEU A 136 3.36 -7.93 -8.23
N SER A 137 3.30 -9.06 -7.52
CA SER A 137 3.58 -10.39 -8.06
C SER A 137 2.64 -10.76 -9.21
N HIS A 138 1.34 -10.50 -9.06
CA HIS A 138 0.33 -10.78 -10.07
C HIS A 138 0.51 -9.93 -11.34
N TYR A 139 0.85 -8.64 -11.17
CA TYR A 139 0.98 -7.71 -12.29
C TYR A 139 2.42 -7.58 -12.82
N TYR A 140 3.34 -8.42 -12.37
CA TYR A 140 4.77 -8.25 -12.66
C TYR A 140 5.06 -8.15 -14.17
N GLU A 141 4.37 -8.93 -14.99
CA GLU A 141 4.50 -8.90 -16.45
C GLU A 141 3.86 -7.66 -17.11
N ARG A 142 3.05 -6.91 -16.38
CA ARG A 142 2.34 -5.72 -16.88
C ARG A 142 3.09 -4.46 -16.49
N LYS A 143 4.02 -4.02 -17.33
CA LYS A 143 4.92 -2.89 -17.07
C LYS A 143 4.22 -1.64 -16.56
N GLU A 144 3.05 -1.29 -17.10
CA GLU A 144 2.29 -0.12 -16.67
C GLU A 144 1.81 -0.24 -15.21
N LYS A 145 1.31 -1.42 -14.82
CA LYS A 145 0.85 -1.68 -13.44
C LYS A 145 2.02 -1.69 -12.46
N VAL A 146 3.11 -2.32 -12.85
CA VAL A 146 4.35 -2.32 -12.06
C VAL A 146 4.83 -0.89 -11.85
N GLN A 147 4.81 -0.05 -12.89
CA GLN A 147 5.19 1.35 -12.77
C GLN A 147 4.27 2.13 -11.82
N GLN A 148 2.95 1.93 -11.91
CA GLN A 148 2.00 2.58 -10.98
C GLN A 148 2.25 2.17 -9.52
N ILE A 149 2.51 0.88 -9.26
CA ILE A 149 2.84 0.39 -7.92
C ILE A 149 4.18 0.99 -7.45
N ALA A 150 5.19 1.03 -8.32
CA ALA A 150 6.47 1.67 -8.02
C ALA A 150 6.31 3.17 -7.69
N ASP A 151 5.45 3.89 -8.43
CA ASP A 151 5.14 5.29 -8.17
C ASP A 151 4.42 5.49 -6.85
N MET A 152 3.54 4.57 -6.44
CA MET A 152 2.92 4.59 -5.11
C MET A 152 3.98 4.51 -4.00
N MET A 153 4.98 3.61 -4.16
CA MET A 153 6.08 3.46 -3.20
C MET A 153 6.95 4.71 -3.14
N ARG A 154 7.44 5.19 -4.31
CA ARG A 154 8.27 6.40 -4.41
C ARG A 154 7.58 7.63 -3.85
N SER A 155 6.27 7.70 -4.01
CA SER A 155 5.44 8.79 -3.51
C SER A 155 5.14 8.71 -2.01
N LYS A 156 5.65 7.68 -1.31
CA LYS A 156 5.43 7.46 0.12
C LYS A 156 3.93 7.34 0.50
N LEU A 157 3.10 6.84 -0.42
CA LEU A 157 1.67 6.67 -0.13
C LEU A 157 1.39 5.61 0.94
N PRO A 158 2.12 4.47 0.99
CA PRO A 158 2.00 3.53 2.10
C PRO A 158 2.31 4.15 3.46
N HIS A 159 3.33 5.01 3.54
CA HIS A 159 3.68 5.72 4.77
C HIS A 159 2.59 6.70 5.17
N ALA A 160 2.04 7.47 4.22
CA ALA A 160 0.92 8.37 4.47
C ALA A 160 -0.30 7.61 5.02
N TRP A 161 -0.57 6.39 4.52
CA TRP A 161 -1.63 5.55 5.05
C TRP A 161 -1.38 5.16 6.51
N PHE A 162 -0.14 4.80 6.88
CA PHE A 162 0.21 4.49 8.27
C PHE A 162 0.06 5.70 9.20
N GLU A 163 0.37 6.90 8.74
CA GLU A 163 0.19 8.14 9.53
C GLU A 163 -1.27 8.40 9.90
N GLU A 164 -2.22 7.95 9.08
CA GLU A 164 -3.66 8.12 9.35
C GLU A 164 -4.26 6.98 10.20
N GLN A 165 -3.47 5.95 10.57
CA GLN A 165 -3.96 4.86 11.41
C GLN A 165 -3.69 5.14 12.89
N PRO A 166 -4.73 5.17 13.75
CA PRO A 166 -4.54 5.41 15.18
C PRO A 166 -3.84 4.24 15.90
N ASN A 167 -4.07 3.01 15.44
CA ASN A 167 -3.52 1.80 16.03
C ASN A 167 -3.08 0.84 14.94
N LEU A 168 -1.86 0.32 15.06
CA LEU A 168 -1.29 -0.63 14.11
C LEU A 168 -1.32 -2.05 14.70
N ARG A 169 -1.74 -3.01 13.89
CA ARG A 169 -1.62 -4.43 14.21
C ARG A 169 -0.18 -4.92 14.01
N PRO A 170 0.23 -6.00 14.68
CA PRO A 170 1.60 -6.54 14.56
C PRO A 170 2.03 -6.76 13.09
N GLU A 171 1.14 -7.31 12.26
CA GLU A 171 1.42 -7.56 10.84
C GLU A 171 1.66 -6.24 10.06
N GLN A 172 0.94 -5.18 10.41
CA GLN A 172 1.11 -3.85 9.82
C GLN A 172 2.44 -3.22 10.26
N MET A 173 2.87 -3.46 11.51
CA MET A 173 4.17 -3.01 11.98
C MET A 173 5.32 -3.71 11.24
N GLN A 174 5.17 -5.00 10.97
CA GLN A 174 6.15 -5.74 10.17
C GLN A 174 6.23 -5.21 8.74
N LEU A 175 5.08 -4.96 8.10
CA LEU A 175 5.05 -4.36 6.77
C LEU A 175 5.68 -2.97 6.75
N ARG A 176 5.49 -2.16 7.78
CA ARG A 176 6.14 -0.84 7.91
C ARG A 176 7.66 -0.96 7.88
N ARG A 177 8.23 -1.96 8.57
CA ARG A 177 9.68 -2.25 8.51
C ARG A 177 10.12 -2.67 7.10
N SER A 178 9.33 -3.51 6.41
CA SER A 178 9.61 -3.87 5.02
C SER A 178 9.60 -2.64 4.10
N LEU A 179 8.71 -1.68 4.31
CA LEU A 179 8.67 -0.44 3.54
C LEU A 179 9.92 0.44 3.75
N GLU A 180 10.52 0.42 4.93
CA GLU A 180 11.80 1.12 5.18
C GLU A 180 12.95 0.52 4.35
N VAL A 181 12.89 -0.79 4.08
CA VAL A 181 13.84 -1.45 3.16
C VAL A 181 13.52 -1.09 1.72
N VAL A 182 12.24 -1.16 1.34
CA VAL A 182 11.77 -0.78 0.00
C VAL A 182 12.23 0.62 -0.37
N ASP A 183 12.13 1.57 0.54
CA ASP A 183 12.58 2.95 0.35
C ASP A 183 14.07 3.08 -0.01
N LYS A 184 14.89 2.16 0.48
CA LYS A 184 16.33 2.16 0.25
C LYS A 184 16.75 1.46 -1.03
N VAL A 185 15.90 0.56 -1.54
CA VAL A 185 16.28 -0.34 -2.65
C VAL A 185 15.57 -0.05 -3.96
N ILE A 186 14.38 0.58 -3.94
CA ILE A 186 13.51 0.72 -5.11
C ILE A 186 14.17 1.49 -6.27
N ASP A 187 14.95 2.52 -5.95
CA ASP A 187 15.59 3.37 -6.95
C ASP A 187 17.05 2.99 -7.22
N ARG A 188 17.57 1.99 -6.51
CA ARG A 188 18.93 1.51 -6.76
C ARG A 188 18.95 0.58 -7.97
N GLN A 189 20.04 0.69 -8.72
CA GLN A 189 20.30 -0.20 -9.86
C GLN A 189 21.29 -1.30 -9.44
N GLY A 190 21.24 -2.41 -10.18
CA GLY A 190 22.14 -3.54 -9.99
C GLY A 190 21.44 -4.78 -9.40
N PRO A 191 22.18 -5.91 -9.35
CA PRO A 191 21.66 -7.16 -8.79
C PRO A 191 21.21 -6.98 -7.32
N GLY A 192 20.09 -7.56 -6.96
CA GLY A 192 19.55 -7.50 -5.60
C GLY A 192 18.85 -6.19 -5.21
N TYR A 193 18.64 -5.26 -6.15
CA TYR A 193 17.94 -3.99 -5.96
C TYR A 193 16.78 -3.82 -6.94
N GLY A 194 16.09 -2.69 -6.86
CA GLY A 194 15.01 -2.35 -7.76
C GLY A 194 13.69 -3.01 -7.43
N ILE A 195 12.80 -3.06 -8.43
CA ILE A 195 11.42 -3.55 -8.27
C ILE A 195 11.40 -5.06 -7.95
N GLU A 196 12.38 -5.83 -8.42
CA GLU A 196 12.52 -7.25 -8.11
C GLU A 196 12.75 -7.46 -6.62
N ARG A 197 13.56 -6.61 -5.99
CA ARG A 197 13.75 -6.65 -4.52
C ARG A 197 12.47 -6.26 -3.78
N VAL A 198 11.76 -5.23 -4.24
CA VAL A 198 10.50 -4.78 -3.65
C VAL A 198 9.47 -5.90 -3.63
N LEU A 199 9.39 -6.69 -4.70
CA LEU A 199 8.49 -7.84 -4.80
C LEU A 199 8.65 -8.80 -3.61
N TYR A 200 9.87 -9.28 -3.38
CA TYR A 200 10.15 -10.26 -2.33
C TYR A 200 10.13 -9.66 -0.91
N GLU A 201 10.40 -8.37 -0.76
CA GLU A 201 10.28 -7.68 0.54
C GLU A 201 8.82 -7.52 0.96
N LEU A 202 7.91 -7.31 0.02
CA LEU A 202 6.48 -7.10 0.30
C LEU A 202 5.69 -8.39 0.40
N ASP A 203 6.11 -9.46 -0.29
CA ASP A 203 5.43 -10.75 -0.28
C ASP A 203 6.44 -11.90 -0.16
N ARG A 204 6.51 -12.43 1.06
CA ARG A 204 7.43 -13.53 1.40
C ARG A 204 7.06 -14.86 0.78
N GLY A 205 5.80 -15.03 0.42
CA GLY A 205 5.30 -16.25 -0.22
C GLY A 205 5.47 -16.26 -1.74
N THR A 206 5.99 -15.18 -2.32
CA THR A 206 6.24 -15.13 -3.76
C THR A 206 7.40 -16.05 -4.13
N PRO A 207 7.19 -17.06 -4.99
CA PRO A 207 8.27 -17.89 -5.50
C PRO A 207 9.26 -17.09 -6.32
N CYS A 208 10.50 -17.55 -6.39
CA CYS A 208 11.53 -16.95 -7.23
C CYS A 208 11.05 -16.89 -8.70
N LYS A 209 10.92 -15.68 -9.24
CA LYS A 209 10.40 -15.43 -10.59
C LYS A 209 11.50 -15.47 -11.67
N SER A 210 12.67 -16.01 -11.36
CA SER A 210 13.69 -16.26 -12.36
C SER A 210 13.19 -17.31 -13.36
N PRO A 211 13.31 -17.05 -14.68
CA PRO A 211 13.02 -18.07 -15.68
C PRO A 211 13.84 -19.35 -15.51
N LEU A 212 15.03 -19.24 -14.93
CA LEU A 212 15.94 -20.37 -14.71
C LEU A 212 15.33 -21.42 -13.76
N VAL A 213 14.60 -20.99 -12.73
CA VAL A 213 14.04 -21.88 -11.69
C VAL A 213 12.51 -21.89 -11.68
N ALA A 214 11.87 -21.40 -12.73
CA ALA A 214 10.41 -21.25 -12.80
C ALA A 214 9.66 -22.58 -12.59
N ASP A 215 10.21 -23.68 -13.09
CA ASP A 215 9.59 -25.02 -13.02
C ASP A 215 9.71 -25.66 -11.62
N TYR A 216 10.53 -25.11 -10.74
CA TYR A 216 10.83 -25.70 -9.42
C TYR A 216 10.08 -25.06 -8.25
N TYR A 217 9.33 -24.00 -8.50
CA TYR A 217 8.52 -23.29 -7.48
C TYR A 217 9.30 -22.97 -6.19
N VAL A 218 10.46 -22.35 -6.33
CA VAL A 218 11.38 -22.03 -5.23
C VAL A 218 10.81 -20.90 -4.36
N VAL A 219 10.43 -21.19 -3.12
CA VAL A 219 9.94 -20.22 -2.11
C VAL A 219 10.96 -20.06 -0.98
N GLU A 220 11.60 -21.14 -0.59
CA GLU A 220 12.59 -21.16 0.48
C GLU A 220 14.02 -21.07 -0.07
N MET A 221 14.90 -20.42 0.69
CA MET A 221 16.29 -20.23 0.28
C MET A 221 17.06 -21.56 0.10
N GLN A 222 16.73 -22.56 0.92
CA GLN A 222 17.34 -23.90 0.86
C GLN A 222 17.06 -24.64 -0.44
N ASP A 223 15.94 -24.32 -1.13
CA ASP A 223 15.54 -24.99 -2.38
C ASP A 223 16.18 -24.35 -3.60
N LEU A 224 16.77 -23.15 -3.45
CA LEU A 224 17.30 -22.37 -4.58
C LEU A 224 18.49 -23.05 -5.25
N LEU A 225 19.48 -23.49 -4.50
CA LEU A 225 20.67 -24.12 -5.06
C LEU A 225 20.35 -25.48 -5.75
N PRO A 226 19.59 -26.38 -5.12
CA PRO A 226 19.15 -27.60 -5.80
C PRO A 226 18.37 -27.33 -7.10
N ALA A 227 17.51 -26.31 -7.12
CA ALA A 227 16.77 -25.93 -8.31
C ALA A 227 17.67 -25.39 -9.43
N ILE A 228 18.67 -24.58 -9.09
CA ILE A 228 19.66 -24.08 -10.04
C ILE A 228 20.48 -25.25 -10.61
N ASP A 229 20.97 -26.16 -9.77
CA ASP A 229 21.75 -27.32 -10.21
C ASP A 229 20.95 -28.24 -11.14
N ALA A 230 19.66 -28.43 -10.86
CA ALA A 230 18.77 -29.21 -11.70
C ALA A 230 18.42 -28.53 -13.04
N ALA A 231 18.35 -27.19 -13.03
CA ALA A 231 18.01 -26.41 -14.21
C ALA A 231 19.16 -26.26 -15.21
N ILE A 232 20.43 -26.48 -14.77
CA ILE A 232 21.62 -26.35 -15.62
C ILE A 232 22.26 -27.72 -15.79
N PRO A 233 21.75 -28.57 -16.67
CA PRO A 233 22.36 -29.88 -16.94
C PRO A 233 23.72 -29.70 -17.63
N GLY A 234 24.79 -30.06 -16.94
CA GLY A 234 26.15 -30.07 -17.47
C GLY A 234 26.74 -28.66 -17.55
N ALA A 235 27.46 -28.29 -16.50
CA ALA A 235 28.07 -26.99 -16.34
C ALA A 235 28.68 -26.43 -17.65
N GLN A 236 27.99 -25.47 -18.24
CA GLN A 236 28.64 -24.46 -19.07
C GLN A 236 29.50 -23.62 -18.12
N HIS A 237 30.75 -24.05 -17.93
CA HIS A 237 31.70 -23.33 -17.12
C HIS A 237 31.86 -21.89 -17.65
N GLY A 238 31.49 -20.89 -16.90
CA GLY A 238 31.82 -19.51 -17.17
C GLY A 238 30.74 -18.45 -16.95
N THR A 239 29.46 -18.79 -16.85
CA THR A 239 28.41 -17.82 -16.55
C THR A 239 27.76 -18.16 -15.21
N LEU A 240 27.82 -17.20 -14.26
CA LEU A 240 27.06 -17.35 -13.02
C LEU A 240 25.57 -17.40 -13.37
N PRO A 241 24.81 -18.40 -12.90
CA PRO A 241 23.39 -18.51 -13.11
C PRO A 241 22.64 -17.49 -12.23
N MET A 242 22.89 -16.22 -12.46
CA MET A 242 22.43 -15.13 -11.63
C MET A 242 21.72 -14.07 -12.48
N ASP A 243 20.42 -14.05 -12.42
CA ASP A 243 19.64 -12.96 -12.94
C ASP A 243 19.18 -12.00 -11.83
N ARG A 244 18.41 -10.96 -12.19
CA ARG A 244 17.93 -9.96 -11.26
C ARG A 244 16.99 -10.54 -10.20
N HIS A 245 16.17 -11.55 -10.55
CA HIS A 245 15.26 -12.20 -9.63
C HIS A 245 15.99 -13.06 -8.61
N ILE A 246 16.95 -13.92 -9.07
CA ILE A 246 17.78 -14.72 -8.17
C ILE A 246 18.54 -13.80 -7.20
N ALA A 247 19.19 -12.76 -7.71
CA ALA A 247 19.92 -11.82 -6.87
C ALA A 247 19.02 -11.12 -5.83
N ALA A 248 17.81 -10.69 -6.23
CA ALA A 248 16.86 -10.06 -5.35
C ALA A 248 16.29 -11.03 -4.31
N PHE A 249 15.99 -12.25 -4.72
CA PHE A 249 15.50 -13.33 -3.84
C PHE A 249 16.54 -13.67 -2.77
N ILE A 250 17.79 -13.90 -3.15
CA ILE A 250 18.91 -14.15 -2.22
C ILE A 250 19.04 -12.98 -1.25
N ALA A 251 19.16 -11.75 -1.77
CA ALA A 251 19.37 -10.56 -0.95
C ALA A 251 18.23 -10.33 0.07
N THR A 252 16.99 -10.69 -0.27
CA THR A 252 15.86 -10.63 0.66
C THR A 252 15.95 -11.67 1.77
N ASN A 253 16.24 -12.93 1.40
CA ASN A 253 16.20 -14.06 2.34
C ASN A 253 17.44 -14.12 3.24
N MET A 254 18.64 -13.78 2.75
CA MET A 254 19.85 -13.68 3.59
C MET A 254 19.69 -12.68 4.72
N LYS A 255 19.12 -11.49 4.45
CA LYS A 255 18.87 -10.51 5.49
C LYS A 255 17.92 -11.04 6.56
N ARG A 256 16.89 -11.79 6.17
CA ARG A 256 15.92 -12.38 7.10
C ARG A 256 16.53 -13.44 8.00
N GLN A 257 17.46 -14.26 7.49
CA GLN A 257 18.19 -15.22 8.32
C GLN A 257 19.02 -14.52 9.39
N MET A 258 19.75 -13.46 9.03
CA MET A 258 20.53 -12.67 9.98
C MET A 258 19.65 -12.01 11.05
N ASP A 259 18.48 -11.46 10.66
CA ASP A 259 17.55 -10.83 11.59
C ASP A 259 16.93 -11.85 12.58
N ASN A 260 16.71 -13.11 12.15
CA ASN A 260 16.17 -14.18 12.99
C ASN A 260 17.21 -14.81 13.94
N GLU A 261 18.49 -14.78 13.58
CA GLU A 261 19.58 -15.29 14.42
C GLU A 261 20.00 -14.33 15.52
N MET A 262 19.57 -13.06 15.45
CA MET A 262 19.85 -12.01 16.45
C MET A 262 18.73 -11.84 17.51
N ILE A 263 17.68 -12.66 17.49
CA ILE A 263 16.59 -12.68 18.47
C ILE A 263 16.70 -13.90 19.37
#